data_2c22ddc9471b6d8b9d3b9d57557648b6
#
_entry.id   2c22ddc9471b6d8b9d3b9d57557648b6
#
_cell.length_a   1.000
_cell.length_b   1.000
_cell.length_c   1.000
_cell.angle_alpha   90.00
_cell.angle_beta   90.00
_cell.angle_gamma   90.00
#
_symmetry.space_group_name_H-M   'P 1'
#
loop_
_entity.id
_entity.type
_entity.pdbx_description
1 polymer ?
#
loop_
_entity_poly.entity_id
_entity_poly.type
_entity_poly.pdbx_seq_one_letter_code
_entity_poly.pdbx_strand_id
1 'polypeptide(L)'
;MKFNNVVIESFAYYLSDDILTSHAIEDRLAPLYQKLKLPEGRLELMTGIKERRVWPLGTKPSDLSTKAAEKLFTKSKIKKENIDLLIHASVCRDFLEPATASVIHANLGLSRHAMIFDLSNACLGVINAIVVAAAMIENGQIHSALIVSGENGLPLLENTINELLNNSTIDRKNIKKYIANLTIGSAATAILLTAKNLSLNSPSILGGVVETDSSANHLCRGDGNTHSLVMETDSEELLKYGVKLAQSNWQSFLSELNWNKQILDLVLTHQVGVAHEKLSLESLELTDIKTYKTYPFLGNTGSSALPITLMMASEFGHLKKNDKIALCGIGSGLSSIMLGVQW
;
A
#
# COMPACT_ATOMS: atom_id res chain seq x y z
N MET A 1 19.43 -7.31 -2.33
CA MET A 1 18.97 -8.26 -1.27
C MET A 1 18.50 -9.54 -1.95
N LYS A 2 18.93 -10.71 -1.45
CA LYS A 2 18.47 -12.03 -1.96
C LYS A 2 17.98 -12.87 -0.80
N PHE A 3 16.90 -13.61 -1.03
CA PHE A 3 16.30 -14.52 -0.06
C PHE A 3 16.11 -15.91 -0.70
N ASN A 4 16.47 -16.96 0.01
CA ASN A 4 16.36 -18.35 -0.44
C ASN A 4 15.37 -19.16 0.41
N ASN A 5 15.10 -18.66 1.61
CA ASN A 5 14.36 -19.38 2.66
C ASN A 5 13.07 -18.68 3.10
N VAL A 6 12.52 -17.76 2.31
CA VAL A 6 11.35 -16.97 2.70
C VAL A 6 10.19 -17.22 1.74
N VAL A 7 9.03 -17.57 2.29
CA VAL A 7 7.81 -17.80 1.52
C VAL A 7 6.62 -17.04 2.12
N ILE A 8 5.63 -16.73 1.26
CA ILE A 8 4.32 -16.22 1.67
C ILE A 8 3.44 -17.43 1.98
N GLU A 9 3.29 -17.79 3.25
CA GLU A 9 2.50 -18.96 3.68
C GLU A 9 1.00 -18.72 3.43
N SER A 10 0.51 -17.56 3.82
CA SER A 10 -0.88 -17.16 3.60
C SER A 10 -1.04 -15.65 3.60
N PHE A 11 -2.17 -15.19 3.08
CA PHE A 11 -2.55 -13.79 3.08
C PHE A 11 -4.07 -13.63 3.09
N ALA A 12 -4.52 -12.49 3.57
CA ALA A 12 -5.91 -12.07 3.49
C ALA A 12 -6.02 -10.54 3.44
N TYR A 13 -7.14 -10.07 2.90
CA TYR A 13 -7.54 -8.68 2.99
C TYR A 13 -8.95 -8.58 3.57
N TYR A 14 -9.24 -7.43 4.14
CA TYR A 14 -10.56 -7.08 4.65
C TYR A 14 -10.96 -5.71 4.10
N LEU A 15 -12.16 -5.64 3.52
CA LEU A 15 -12.73 -4.43 2.91
C LEU A 15 -14.05 -4.10 3.59
N SER A 16 -14.38 -2.82 3.65
CA SER A 16 -15.70 -2.34 4.01
C SER A 16 -16.71 -2.64 2.90
N ASP A 17 -17.97 -2.80 3.29
CA ASP A 17 -19.09 -2.84 2.35
C ASP A 17 -19.47 -1.41 1.88
N ASP A 18 -19.11 -0.38 2.65
CA ASP A 18 -19.42 1.01 2.34
C ASP A 18 -18.57 1.51 1.17
N ILE A 19 -19.25 1.98 0.14
CA ILE A 19 -18.65 2.52 -1.09
C ILE A 19 -18.85 4.04 -1.13
N LEU A 20 -17.77 4.76 -1.44
CA LEU A 20 -17.81 6.18 -1.74
C LEU A 20 -17.32 6.42 -3.18
N THR A 21 -18.20 6.90 -4.05
CA THR A 21 -17.86 7.18 -5.45
C THR A 21 -17.15 8.52 -5.61
N SER A 22 -16.38 8.68 -6.69
CA SER A 22 -15.79 9.99 -7.04
C SER A 22 -16.87 11.04 -7.32
N HIS A 23 -18.00 10.64 -7.90
CA HIS A 23 -19.16 11.51 -8.10
C HIS A 23 -19.73 12.01 -6.76
N ALA A 24 -19.94 11.13 -5.78
CA ALA A 24 -20.42 11.55 -4.46
C ALA A 24 -19.47 12.52 -3.73
N ILE A 25 -18.16 12.43 -3.98
CA ILE A 25 -17.19 13.42 -3.48
C ILE A 25 -17.38 14.76 -4.20
N GLU A 26 -17.54 14.74 -5.53
CA GLU A 26 -17.79 15.98 -6.31
C GLU A 26 -19.11 16.64 -5.95
N ASP A 27 -20.17 15.88 -5.68
CA ASP A 27 -21.46 16.40 -5.18
C ASP A 27 -21.27 17.20 -3.88
N ARG A 28 -20.49 16.66 -2.97
CA ARG A 28 -20.15 17.36 -1.71
C ARG A 28 -19.32 18.61 -1.94
N LEU A 29 -18.50 18.65 -2.98
CA LEU A 29 -17.68 19.79 -3.38
C LEU A 29 -18.38 20.71 -4.39
N ALA A 30 -19.67 20.52 -4.69
CA ALA A 30 -20.42 21.29 -5.69
C ALA A 30 -20.28 22.82 -5.53
N PRO A 31 -20.35 23.43 -4.31
CA PRO A 31 -20.15 24.87 -4.16
C PRO A 31 -18.77 25.33 -4.64
N LEU A 32 -17.72 24.55 -4.36
CA LEU A 32 -16.36 24.83 -4.84
C LEU A 32 -16.23 24.64 -6.35
N TYR A 33 -16.83 23.59 -6.91
CA TYR A 33 -16.82 23.32 -8.35
C TYR A 33 -17.49 24.46 -9.12
N GLN A 34 -18.63 24.98 -8.63
CA GLN A 34 -19.30 26.15 -9.19
C GLN A 34 -18.43 27.42 -9.11
N LYS A 35 -17.87 27.72 -7.92
CA LYS A 35 -16.96 28.85 -7.71
C LYS A 35 -15.78 28.83 -8.67
N LEU A 36 -15.18 27.67 -8.85
CA LEU A 36 -13.98 27.49 -9.67
C LEU A 36 -14.31 27.17 -11.16
N LYS A 37 -15.58 27.06 -11.52
CA LYS A 37 -16.05 26.65 -12.86
C LYS A 37 -15.35 25.34 -13.32
N LEU A 38 -15.33 24.32 -12.46
CA LEU A 38 -14.79 22.99 -12.77
C LEU A 38 -15.90 22.13 -13.37
N PRO A 39 -15.61 21.32 -14.38
CA PRO A 39 -16.59 20.38 -14.93
C PRO A 39 -16.82 19.19 -13.96
N GLU A 40 -18.04 18.67 -13.96
CA GLU A 40 -18.39 17.41 -13.27
C GLU A 40 -17.66 16.20 -13.91
N GLY A 41 -17.44 15.15 -13.12
CA GLY A 41 -16.73 13.95 -13.56
C GLY A 41 -15.20 14.12 -13.65
N ARG A 42 -14.70 15.29 -13.27
CA ARG A 42 -13.27 15.62 -13.36
C ARG A 42 -12.41 14.73 -12.49
N LEU A 43 -12.86 14.40 -11.26
CA LEU A 43 -12.07 13.60 -10.32
C LEU A 43 -11.84 12.18 -10.89
N GLU A 44 -12.88 11.54 -11.38
CA GLU A 44 -12.75 10.22 -12.02
C GLU A 44 -11.91 10.31 -13.29
N LEU A 45 -12.16 11.30 -14.16
CA LEU A 45 -11.41 11.50 -15.41
C LEU A 45 -9.90 11.65 -15.17
N MET A 46 -9.50 12.41 -14.13
CA MET A 46 -8.09 12.66 -13.83
C MET A 46 -7.40 11.49 -13.15
N THR A 47 -8.12 10.78 -12.29
CA THR A 47 -7.53 9.76 -11.41
C THR A 47 -7.74 8.33 -11.89
N GLY A 48 -8.78 8.09 -12.71
CA GLY A 48 -9.23 6.76 -13.08
C GLY A 48 -9.92 6.02 -11.93
N ILE A 49 -10.21 6.71 -10.82
CA ILE A 49 -10.83 6.13 -9.62
C ILE A 49 -12.32 6.41 -9.67
N LYS A 50 -13.12 5.37 -9.89
CA LYS A 50 -14.56 5.44 -9.90
C LYS A 50 -15.13 5.45 -8.48
N GLU A 51 -14.58 4.58 -7.61
CA GLU A 51 -15.05 4.41 -6.26
C GLU A 51 -13.91 3.98 -5.32
N ARG A 52 -14.15 4.06 -4.02
CA ARG A 52 -13.28 3.53 -2.98
C ARG A 52 -14.10 2.98 -1.84
N ARG A 53 -13.46 2.13 -1.02
CA ARG A 53 -14.05 1.66 0.23
C ARG A 53 -13.72 2.63 1.34
N VAL A 54 -14.65 2.81 2.25
CA VAL A 54 -14.50 3.67 3.43
C VAL A 54 -15.00 2.95 4.67
N TRP A 55 -14.40 3.26 5.82
CA TRP A 55 -14.86 2.74 7.11
C TRP A 55 -15.68 3.80 7.82
N PRO A 56 -16.61 3.41 8.72
CA PRO A 56 -17.29 4.37 9.60
C PRO A 56 -16.28 5.22 10.38
N LEU A 57 -16.63 6.48 10.65
CA LEU A 57 -15.81 7.35 11.48
C LEU A 57 -15.53 6.70 12.84
N GLY A 58 -14.31 6.86 13.33
CA GLY A 58 -13.85 6.26 14.59
C GLY A 58 -13.37 4.81 14.49
N THR A 59 -13.46 4.17 13.32
CA THR A 59 -12.88 2.83 13.12
C THR A 59 -11.36 2.89 13.25
N LYS A 60 -10.80 2.04 14.10
CA LYS A 60 -9.37 2.03 14.41
C LYS A 60 -8.58 1.14 13.45
N PRO A 61 -7.37 1.55 13.05
CA PRO A 61 -6.44 0.71 12.29
C PRO A 61 -6.17 -0.66 12.92
N SER A 62 -6.09 -0.75 14.26
CA SER A 62 -5.92 -2.02 14.96
C SER A 62 -7.10 -2.98 14.75
N ASP A 63 -8.35 -2.49 14.76
CA ASP A 63 -9.53 -3.32 14.53
C ASP A 63 -9.52 -3.91 13.12
N LEU A 64 -9.17 -3.08 12.13
CA LEU A 64 -9.09 -3.46 10.73
C LEU A 64 -8.00 -4.50 10.50
N SER A 65 -6.81 -4.25 11.04
CA SER A 65 -5.67 -5.17 10.99
C SER A 65 -5.97 -6.49 11.65
N THR A 66 -6.66 -6.47 12.80
CA THR A 66 -7.10 -7.67 13.52
C THR A 66 -8.03 -8.52 12.66
N LYS A 67 -9.05 -7.89 12.03
CA LYS A 67 -10.00 -8.61 11.15
C LYS A 67 -9.32 -9.22 9.93
N ALA A 68 -8.37 -8.51 9.30
CA ALA A 68 -7.59 -9.08 8.19
C ALA A 68 -6.75 -10.29 8.65
N ALA A 69 -6.11 -10.20 9.83
CA ALA A 69 -5.33 -11.29 10.39
C ALA A 69 -6.19 -12.50 10.80
N GLU A 70 -7.37 -12.27 11.40
CA GLU A 70 -8.32 -13.34 11.71
C GLU A 70 -8.74 -14.09 10.45
N LYS A 71 -9.07 -13.36 9.38
CA LYS A 71 -9.38 -13.95 8.07
C LYS A 71 -8.20 -14.74 7.50
N LEU A 72 -6.97 -14.27 7.68
CA LEU A 72 -5.75 -15.00 7.29
C LEU A 72 -5.67 -16.32 8.05
N PHE A 73 -5.84 -16.32 9.38
CA PHE A 73 -5.72 -17.52 10.20
C PHE A 73 -6.79 -18.59 9.91
N THR A 74 -7.90 -18.25 9.26
CA THR A 74 -8.85 -19.28 8.77
C THR A 74 -8.28 -20.14 7.65
N LYS A 75 -7.25 -19.67 6.95
CA LYS A 75 -6.61 -20.33 5.80
C LYS A 75 -5.20 -20.85 6.13
N SER A 76 -4.54 -20.26 7.11
CA SER A 76 -3.16 -20.58 7.50
C SER A 76 -3.06 -21.94 8.18
N LYS A 77 -1.95 -22.64 7.93
CA LYS A 77 -1.55 -23.85 8.67
C LYS A 77 -0.73 -23.52 9.92
N ILE A 78 -0.22 -22.31 10.02
CA ILE A 78 0.54 -21.83 11.17
C ILE A 78 -0.43 -21.32 12.23
N LYS A 79 -0.27 -21.79 13.44
CA LYS A 79 -1.11 -21.38 14.57
C LYS A 79 -0.63 -20.02 15.13
N LYS A 80 -1.54 -19.26 15.73
CA LYS A 80 -1.27 -17.96 16.35
C LYS A 80 -0.13 -17.99 17.36
N GLU A 81 -0.04 -19.08 18.14
CA GLU A 81 0.97 -19.29 19.19
C GLU A 81 2.41 -19.42 18.62
N ASN A 82 2.53 -19.72 17.33
CA ASN A 82 3.81 -19.90 16.64
C ASN A 82 4.25 -18.67 15.83
N ILE A 83 3.64 -17.52 16.07
CA ILE A 83 4.07 -16.26 15.45
C ILE A 83 5.22 -15.67 16.28
N ASP A 84 6.39 -15.51 15.66
CA ASP A 84 7.59 -14.97 16.29
C ASP A 84 7.64 -13.44 16.21
N LEU A 85 7.02 -12.86 15.16
CA LEU A 85 7.05 -11.42 14.90
C LEU A 85 5.69 -10.93 14.40
N LEU A 86 5.19 -9.82 14.97
CA LEU A 86 4.07 -9.05 14.45
C LEU A 86 4.55 -7.64 14.09
N ILE A 87 4.35 -7.23 12.84
CA ILE A 87 4.58 -5.86 12.39
C ILE A 87 3.25 -5.24 11.94
N HIS A 88 2.85 -4.15 12.57
CA HIS A 88 1.81 -3.29 12.01
C HIS A 88 2.47 -2.27 11.08
N ALA A 89 2.18 -2.34 9.79
CA ALA A 89 2.82 -1.54 8.75
C ALA A 89 1.79 -0.70 8.00
N SER A 90 1.54 0.50 8.49
CA SER A 90 0.47 1.37 8.01
C SER A 90 0.86 2.85 8.09
N VAL A 91 0.24 3.68 7.26
CA VAL A 91 0.26 5.13 7.44
C VAL A 91 -0.60 5.50 8.65
N CYS A 92 -1.75 4.86 8.77
CA CYS A 92 -2.67 5.06 9.88
C CYS A 92 -2.22 4.30 11.14
N ARG A 93 -2.46 4.86 12.31
CA ARG A 93 -2.18 4.24 13.62
C ARG A 93 -3.24 4.66 14.63
N ASP A 94 -3.43 3.85 15.67
CA ASP A 94 -4.39 4.15 16.74
C ASP A 94 -3.93 5.33 17.58
N PHE A 95 -2.65 5.31 17.98
CA PHE A 95 -2.03 6.26 18.91
C PHE A 95 -0.59 6.54 18.49
N LEU A 96 0.00 7.59 19.04
CA LEU A 96 1.45 7.77 18.99
C LEU A 96 2.14 6.75 19.93
N GLU A 97 1.52 6.43 21.06
CA GLU A 97 1.96 5.49 22.09
C GLU A 97 0.73 4.92 22.81
N PRO A 98 0.63 3.61 22.98
CA PRO A 98 1.57 2.56 22.55
C PRO A 98 1.54 2.28 21.05
N ALA A 99 2.46 1.43 20.56
CA ALA A 99 2.41 0.91 19.19
C ALA A 99 1.07 0.24 18.89
N THR A 100 0.51 0.46 17.70
CA THR A 100 -0.73 -0.18 17.25
C THR A 100 -0.60 -1.70 17.24
N ALA A 101 0.59 -2.22 16.94
CA ALA A 101 0.92 -3.65 17.02
C ALA A 101 0.63 -4.25 18.41
N SER A 102 0.75 -3.49 19.50
CA SER A 102 0.46 -4.00 20.85
C SER A 102 -1.04 -4.27 21.05
N VAL A 103 -1.90 -3.44 20.47
CA VAL A 103 -3.35 -3.64 20.51
C VAL A 103 -3.72 -4.87 19.68
N ILE A 104 -3.17 -4.99 18.47
CA ILE A 104 -3.40 -6.13 17.57
C ILE A 104 -2.92 -7.44 18.19
N HIS A 105 -1.74 -7.43 18.83
CA HIS A 105 -1.19 -8.58 19.56
C HIS A 105 -2.17 -9.08 20.64
N ALA A 106 -2.71 -8.17 21.45
CA ALA A 106 -3.70 -8.50 22.47
C ALA A 106 -5.00 -9.03 21.88
N ASN A 107 -5.53 -8.38 20.84
CA ASN A 107 -6.77 -8.78 20.17
C ASN A 107 -6.67 -10.19 19.56
N LEU A 108 -5.53 -10.53 18.97
CA LEU A 108 -5.29 -11.83 18.35
C LEU A 108 -4.93 -12.92 19.37
N GLY A 109 -4.53 -12.55 20.59
CA GLY A 109 -4.03 -13.49 21.59
C GLY A 109 -2.74 -14.19 21.16
N LEU A 110 -1.78 -13.43 20.59
CA LEU A 110 -0.50 -13.98 20.16
C LEU A 110 0.37 -14.38 21.35
N SER A 111 1.42 -15.16 21.08
CA SER A 111 2.39 -15.57 22.10
C SER A 111 3.07 -14.37 22.76
N ARG A 112 3.28 -14.43 24.08
CA ARG A 112 4.08 -13.43 24.84
C ARG A 112 5.53 -13.32 24.38
N HIS A 113 6.01 -14.29 23.61
CA HIS A 113 7.35 -14.32 23.04
C HIS A 113 7.43 -13.67 21.65
N ALA A 114 6.29 -13.32 21.04
CA ALA A 114 6.29 -12.61 19.78
C ALA A 114 6.87 -11.20 19.95
N MET A 115 7.85 -10.86 19.12
CA MET A 115 8.32 -9.47 18.99
C MET A 115 7.24 -8.65 18.30
N ILE A 116 7.04 -7.39 18.72
CA ILE A 116 6.04 -6.51 18.12
C ILE A 116 6.56 -5.10 17.91
N PHE A 117 6.22 -4.46 16.81
CA PHE A 117 6.45 -3.02 16.57
C PHE A 117 5.62 -2.49 15.40
N ASP A 118 5.46 -1.17 15.34
CA ASP A 118 4.92 -0.46 14.19
C ASP A 118 6.06 -0.08 13.24
N LEU A 119 5.81 -0.15 11.93
CA LEU A 119 6.70 0.29 10.87
C LEU A 119 5.98 1.28 9.99
N SER A 120 6.55 2.47 9.79
CA SER A 120 6.00 3.51 8.93
C SER A 120 7.01 3.93 7.87
N ASN A 121 6.62 3.84 6.60
CA ASN A 121 7.31 4.43 5.46
C ASN A 121 6.30 4.75 4.35
N ALA A 122 5.34 5.60 4.68
CA ALA A 122 4.28 5.98 3.76
C ALA A 122 3.65 4.76 3.06
N CYS A 123 3.44 4.82 1.75
CA CYS A 123 2.84 3.73 0.96
C CYS A 123 3.70 2.45 0.90
N LEU A 124 4.95 2.50 1.35
CA LEU A 124 5.87 1.36 1.34
C LEU A 124 5.89 0.55 2.65
N GLY A 125 5.11 0.95 3.66
CA GLY A 125 5.16 0.33 4.98
C GLY A 125 5.14 -1.20 4.95
N VAL A 126 4.15 -1.80 4.28
CA VAL A 126 4.04 -3.26 4.19
C VAL A 126 5.21 -3.89 3.41
N ILE A 127 5.65 -3.27 2.32
CA ILE A 127 6.77 -3.81 1.53
C ILE A 127 8.08 -3.73 2.32
N ASN A 128 8.31 -2.66 3.09
CA ASN A 128 9.42 -2.57 4.03
C ASN A 128 9.34 -3.65 5.12
N ALA A 129 8.15 -3.86 5.68
CA ALA A 129 7.93 -4.90 6.69
C ALA A 129 8.24 -6.30 6.13
N ILE A 130 7.87 -6.57 4.87
CA ILE A 130 8.25 -7.81 4.16
C ILE A 130 9.77 -7.95 4.11
N VAL A 131 10.50 -6.89 3.73
CA VAL A 131 11.98 -6.90 3.67
C VAL A 131 12.60 -7.16 5.03
N VAL A 132 12.11 -6.49 6.08
CA VAL A 132 12.63 -6.67 7.46
C VAL A 132 12.38 -8.11 7.94
N ALA A 133 11.14 -8.59 7.83
CA ALA A 133 10.77 -9.93 8.25
C ALA A 133 11.51 -11.01 7.44
N ALA A 134 11.63 -10.81 6.11
CA ALA A 134 12.36 -11.72 5.24
C ALA A 134 13.85 -11.82 5.63
N ALA A 135 14.49 -10.69 5.95
CA ALA A 135 15.88 -10.69 6.42
C ALA A 135 16.04 -11.43 7.75
N MET A 136 15.11 -11.29 8.69
CA MET A 136 15.14 -11.99 9.96
C MET A 136 14.91 -13.50 9.79
N ILE A 137 14.01 -13.90 8.88
CA ILE A 137 13.76 -15.32 8.55
C ILE A 137 14.98 -15.93 7.85
N GLU A 138 15.53 -15.24 6.86
CA GLU A 138 16.70 -15.71 6.10
C GLU A 138 17.91 -15.99 7.00
N ASN A 139 18.11 -15.12 8.03
CA ASN A 139 19.18 -15.27 9.02
C ASN A 139 18.82 -16.22 10.18
N GLY A 140 17.68 -16.87 10.17
CA GLY A 140 17.26 -17.82 11.20
C GLY A 140 16.96 -17.19 12.59
N GLN A 141 16.74 -15.87 12.65
CA GLN A 141 16.37 -15.18 13.88
C GLN A 141 14.93 -15.44 14.29
N ILE A 142 14.05 -15.62 13.31
CA ILE A 142 12.65 -15.98 13.46
C ILE A 142 12.27 -16.99 12.38
N HIS A 143 11.13 -17.69 12.56
CA HIS A 143 10.61 -18.67 11.60
C HIS A 143 9.30 -18.20 10.96
N SER A 144 8.60 -17.27 11.60
CA SER A 144 7.30 -16.76 11.16
C SER A 144 7.10 -15.30 11.51
N ALA A 145 6.53 -14.55 10.58
CA ALA A 145 6.22 -13.13 10.75
C ALA A 145 4.83 -12.79 10.21
N LEU A 146 3.97 -12.26 11.04
CA LEU A 146 2.68 -11.69 10.67
C LEU A 146 2.84 -10.19 10.40
N ILE A 147 2.60 -9.77 9.18
CA ILE A 147 2.60 -8.37 8.77
C ILE A 147 1.16 -7.96 8.51
N VAL A 148 0.70 -6.91 9.18
CA VAL A 148 -0.65 -6.40 9.05
C VAL A 148 -0.67 -4.91 8.74
N SER A 149 -1.70 -4.47 8.04
CA SER A 149 -1.93 -3.06 7.74
C SER A 149 -3.42 -2.75 7.83
N GLY A 150 -3.78 -1.65 8.47
CA GLY A 150 -5.14 -1.16 8.58
C GLY A 150 -5.22 0.30 8.13
N GLU A 151 -5.51 0.53 6.85
CA GLU A 151 -5.59 1.88 6.30
C GLU A 151 -7.03 2.38 6.36
N ASN A 152 -7.25 3.46 7.11
CA ASN A 152 -8.51 4.19 7.16
C ASN A 152 -8.34 5.57 6.55
N GLY A 153 -8.70 5.72 5.28
CA GLY A 153 -8.56 6.95 4.52
C GLY A 153 -9.65 7.99 4.77
N LEU A 154 -10.78 7.62 5.41
CA LEU A 154 -11.92 8.52 5.56
C LEU A 154 -11.59 9.80 6.35
N PRO A 155 -10.84 9.78 7.48
CA PRO A 155 -10.50 11.02 8.20
C PRO A 155 -9.75 12.04 7.35
N LEU A 156 -8.79 11.61 6.54
CA LEU A 156 -8.05 12.50 5.62
C LEU A 156 -8.99 13.08 4.55
N LEU A 157 -9.85 12.24 3.98
CA LEU A 157 -10.80 12.65 2.97
C LEU A 157 -11.80 13.70 3.52
N GLU A 158 -12.37 13.45 4.71
CA GLU A 158 -13.30 14.36 5.37
C GLU A 158 -12.64 15.71 5.68
N ASN A 159 -11.45 15.69 6.27
CA ASN A 159 -10.71 16.91 6.55
C ASN A 159 -10.36 17.67 5.28
N THR A 160 -10.02 16.97 4.20
CA THR A 160 -9.73 17.60 2.90
C THR A 160 -10.98 18.25 2.30
N ILE A 161 -12.13 17.59 2.33
CA ILE A 161 -13.39 18.17 1.85
C ILE A 161 -13.75 19.42 2.68
N ASN A 162 -13.62 19.34 4.00
CA ASN A 162 -13.89 20.46 4.89
C ASN A 162 -12.95 21.64 4.61
N GLU A 163 -11.66 21.40 4.43
CA GLU A 163 -10.67 22.42 4.06
C GLU A 163 -11.02 23.06 2.72
N LEU A 164 -11.33 22.26 1.70
CA LEU A 164 -11.68 22.74 0.36
C LEU A 164 -12.96 23.60 0.35
N LEU A 165 -13.92 23.33 1.22
CA LEU A 165 -15.17 24.08 1.31
C LEU A 165 -15.04 25.36 2.14
N ASN A 166 -14.23 25.35 3.20
CA ASN A 166 -14.17 26.45 4.16
C ASN A 166 -13.00 27.44 3.90
N ASN A 167 -11.98 27.02 3.17
CA ASN A 167 -10.85 27.89 2.86
C ASN A 167 -11.16 28.78 1.64
N SER A 168 -11.42 30.07 1.90
CA SER A 168 -11.74 31.05 0.87
C SER A 168 -10.62 31.30 -0.14
N THR A 169 -9.36 30.96 0.19
CA THR A 169 -8.18 31.15 -0.66
C THR A 169 -8.01 30.08 -1.72
N ILE A 170 -8.84 29.03 -1.70
CA ILE A 170 -8.79 27.96 -2.70
C ILE A 170 -9.15 28.51 -4.08
N ASP A 171 -8.23 28.29 -5.03
CA ASP A 171 -8.34 28.64 -6.44
C ASP A 171 -8.02 27.45 -7.36
N ARG A 172 -8.07 27.67 -8.68
CA ARG A 172 -7.78 26.61 -9.68
C ARG A 172 -6.34 26.10 -9.65
N LYS A 173 -5.39 26.86 -9.10
CA LYS A 173 -3.99 26.50 -9.04
C LYS A 173 -3.70 25.67 -7.79
N ASN A 174 -4.15 26.15 -6.64
CA ASN A 174 -3.79 25.53 -5.37
C ASN A 174 -4.67 24.32 -5.02
N ILE A 175 -5.89 24.18 -5.60
CA ILE A 175 -6.70 22.96 -5.43
C ILE A 175 -5.96 21.68 -5.85
N LYS A 176 -5.02 21.79 -6.79
CA LYS A 176 -4.23 20.64 -7.27
C LYS A 176 -3.47 19.93 -6.14
N LYS A 177 -3.04 20.64 -5.11
CA LYS A 177 -2.33 20.08 -3.95
C LYS A 177 -3.16 19.07 -3.13
N TYR A 178 -4.49 19.15 -3.24
CA TYR A 178 -5.44 18.34 -2.48
C TYR A 178 -6.00 17.15 -3.29
N ILE A 179 -5.76 17.11 -4.61
CA ILE A 179 -6.31 16.04 -5.45
C ILE A 179 -5.84 14.66 -5.00
N ALA A 180 -4.56 14.53 -4.58
CA ALA A 180 -4.04 13.27 -4.06
C ALA A 180 -4.84 12.75 -2.86
N ASN A 181 -5.29 13.65 -1.96
CA ASN A 181 -6.09 13.29 -0.79
C ASN A 181 -7.46 12.74 -1.19
N LEU A 182 -8.04 13.26 -2.27
CA LEU A 182 -9.33 12.81 -2.80
C LEU A 182 -9.24 11.45 -3.53
N THR A 183 -8.03 10.92 -3.75
CA THR A 183 -7.81 9.58 -4.30
C THR A 183 -7.78 8.48 -3.24
N ILE A 184 -7.64 8.85 -1.97
CA ILE A 184 -7.43 7.91 -0.88
C ILE A 184 -8.66 7.02 -0.67
N GLY A 185 -8.39 5.73 -0.47
CA GLY A 185 -9.35 4.71 -0.07
C GLY A 185 -8.92 3.98 1.20
N SER A 186 -9.68 3.00 1.59
CA SER A 186 -9.46 2.22 2.82
C SER A 186 -9.39 0.74 2.53
N ALA A 187 -8.46 0.05 3.17
CA ALA A 187 -8.34 -1.41 3.13
C ALA A 187 -7.51 -1.91 4.31
N ALA A 188 -7.68 -3.18 4.66
CA ALA A 188 -6.79 -3.86 5.58
C ALA A 188 -6.21 -5.11 4.92
N THR A 189 -4.95 -5.40 5.23
CA THR A 189 -4.22 -6.57 4.71
C THR A 189 -3.47 -7.29 5.82
N ALA A 190 -3.32 -8.60 5.65
CA ALA A 190 -2.49 -9.44 6.48
C ALA A 190 -1.69 -10.40 5.60
N ILE A 191 -0.39 -10.54 5.88
CA ILE A 191 0.53 -11.44 5.20
C ILE A 191 1.29 -12.22 6.25
N LEU A 192 1.36 -13.52 6.10
CA LEU A 192 2.19 -14.39 6.91
C LEU A 192 3.38 -14.89 6.09
N LEU A 193 4.56 -14.46 6.50
CA LEU A 193 5.83 -14.97 5.97
C LEU A 193 6.35 -16.09 6.89
N THR A 194 6.92 -17.12 6.28
CA THR A 194 7.56 -18.19 7.03
C THR A 194 8.86 -18.64 6.37
N ALA A 195 9.68 -19.34 7.16
CA ALA A 195 10.78 -20.10 6.60
C ALA A 195 10.22 -21.20 5.66
N LYS A 196 10.89 -21.42 4.53
CA LYS A 196 10.44 -22.28 3.44
C LYS A 196 10.14 -23.73 3.86
N ASN A 197 10.89 -24.24 4.85
CA ASN A 197 10.68 -25.60 5.38
C ASN A 197 9.33 -25.78 6.08
N LEU A 198 8.68 -24.69 6.50
CA LEU A 198 7.35 -24.71 7.11
C LEU A 198 6.21 -24.70 6.08
N SER A 199 6.49 -24.26 4.84
CA SER A 199 5.47 -24.17 3.78
C SER A 199 6.08 -24.32 2.38
N LEU A 200 6.45 -25.56 2.00
CA LEU A 200 7.25 -25.88 0.80
C LEU A 200 6.62 -25.48 -0.55
N ASN A 201 5.29 -25.35 -0.61
CA ASN A 201 4.57 -25.07 -1.87
C ASN A 201 4.05 -23.62 -1.97
N SER A 202 4.47 -22.77 -1.06
CA SER A 202 4.06 -21.37 -1.02
C SER A 202 4.94 -20.49 -1.92
N PRO A 203 4.41 -19.36 -2.41
CA PRO A 203 5.18 -18.40 -3.20
C PRO A 203 6.44 -17.93 -2.47
N SER A 204 7.56 -17.88 -3.20
CA SER A 204 8.85 -17.47 -2.63
C SER A 204 9.13 -15.98 -2.86
N ILE A 205 9.57 -15.28 -1.82
CA ILE A 205 10.15 -13.95 -1.96
C ILE A 205 11.63 -14.13 -2.29
N LEU A 206 12.02 -13.73 -3.49
CA LEU A 206 13.37 -13.97 -3.99
C LEU A 206 14.38 -12.89 -3.59
N GLY A 207 13.88 -11.70 -3.26
CA GLY A 207 14.72 -10.55 -2.95
C GLY A 207 14.28 -9.30 -3.70
N GLY A 208 15.15 -8.31 -3.75
CA GLY A 208 14.86 -7.05 -4.40
C GLY A 208 15.87 -5.96 -4.09
N VAL A 209 15.49 -4.74 -4.38
CA VAL A 209 16.32 -3.55 -4.21
C VAL A 209 15.54 -2.40 -3.59
N VAL A 210 16.27 -1.51 -2.95
CA VAL A 210 15.74 -0.27 -2.37
C VAL A 210 16.58 0.88 -2.86
N GLU A 211 15.93 1.97 -3.25
CA GLU A 211 16.59 3.23 -3.60
C GLU A 211 15.80 4.41 -3.01
N THR A 212 16.49 5.43 -2.53
CA THR A 212 15.88 6.59 -1.86
C THR A 212 16.46 7.88 -2.39
N ASP A 213 15.57 8.83 -2.74
CA ASP A 213 15.92 10.23 -3.03
C ASP A 213 15.24 11.15 -2.03
N SER A 214 15.91 11.41 -0.92
CA SER A 214 15.39 12.26 0.16
C SER A 214 15.42 13.76 -0.18
N SER A 215 16.01 14.17 -1.29
CA SER A 215 15.97 15.57 -1.74
C SER A 215 14.54 16.02 -2.08
N ALA A 216 13.67 15.06 -2.42
CA ALA A 216 12.26 15.28 -2.77
C ALA A 216 11.28 15.12 -1.59
N ASN A 217 11.76 15.04 -0.34
CA ASN A 217 10.91 14.80 0.85
C ASN A 217 9.84 15.87 1.09
N HIS A 218 10.01 17.04 0.54
CA HIS A 218 9.10 18.19 0.68
C HIS A 218 7.88 18.14 -0.25
N LEU A 219 7.90 17.26 -1.26
CA LEU A 219 6.87 17.22 -2.31
C LEU A 219 5.54 16.58 -1.86
N CYS A 220 5.58 15.76 -0.82
CA CYS A 220 4.38 15.18 -0.22
C CYS A 220 4.58 15.10 1.29
N ARG A 221 3.81 15.86 2.03
CA ARG A 221 3.87 15.90 3.50
C ARG A 221 2.47 15.81 4.06
N GLY A 222 2.29 14.92 5.03
CA GLY A 222 1.10 14.82 5.83
C GLY A 222 1.45 15.03 7.29
N ASP A 223 0.66 15.83 7.98
CA ASP A 223 0.82 16.15 9.39
C ASP A 223 -0.54 16.18 10.08
N GLY A 224 -0.53 16.13 11.41
CA GLY A 224 -1.70 16.24 12.23
C GLY A 224 -2.01 14.95 13.03
N ASN A 225 -3.17 15.00 13.65
CA ASN A 225 -3.76 13.88 14.37
C ASN A 225 -5.04 13.43 13.65
N THR A 226 -5.75 12.44 14.20
CA THR A 226 -7.00 11.90 13.63
C THR A 226 -8.09 12.96 13.39
N HIS A 227 -8.01 14.12 14.07
CA HIS A 227 -8.99 15.18 13.96
C HIS A 227 -8.54 16.32 13.04
N SER A 228 -7.24 16.46 12.80
CA SER A 228 -6.65 17.55 12.02
C SER A 228 -5.62 17.05 11.00
N LEU A 229 -5.88 15.88 10.42
CA LEU A 229 -4.99 15.31 9.41
C LEU A 229 -5.05 16.15 8.13
N VAL A 230 -3.91 16.73 7.75
CA VAL A 230 -3.74 17.53 6.54
C VAL A 230 -2.59 16.94 5.73
N MET A 231 -2.77 16.88 4.42
CA MET A 231 -1.72 16.46 3.49
C MET A 231 -1.69 17.43 2.30
N GLU A 232 -0.51 17.86 1.91
CA GLU A 232 -0.29 18.60 0.68
C GLU A 232 0.68 17.82 -0.22
N THR A 233 0.38 17.79 -1.51
CA THR A 233 1.17 17.05 -2.49
C THR A 233 1.39 17.89 -3.75
N ASP A 234 2.64 18.10 -4.12
CA ASP A 234 2.99 18.52 -5.48
C ASP A 234 3.05 17.28 -6.39
N SER A 235 1.88 16.87 -6.89
CA SER A 235 1.75 15.62 -7.65
C SER A 235 2.53 15.65 -8.97
N GLU A 236 2.73 16.81 -9.60
CA GLU A 236 3.43 16.93 -10.87
C GLU A 236 4.94 16.73 -10.68
N GLU A 237 5.54 17.39 -9.70
CA GLU A 237 6.96 17.21 -9.37
C GLU A 237 7.22 15.84 -8.75
N LEU A 238 6.37 15.39 -7.83
CA LEU A 238 6.46 14.08 -7.22
C LEU A 238 6.53 12.96 -8.27
N LEU A 239 5.72 13.06 -9.31
CA LEU A 239 5.69 12.08 -10.41
C LEU A 239 7.01 12.09 -11.21
N LYS A 240 7.58 13.27 -11.50
CA LYS A 240 8.86 13.38 -12.22
C LYS A 240 10.03 12.77 -11.44
N TYR A 241 10.14 13.09 -10.15
CA TYR A 241 11.17 12.49 -9.28
C TYR A 241 10.95 10.99 -9.12
N GLY A 242 9.69 10.58 -8.94
CA GLY A 242 9.31 9.18 -8.79
C GLY A 242 9.67 8.34 -10.01
N VAL A 243 9.45 8.84 -11.22
CA VAL A 243 9.82 8.15 -12.45
C VAL A 243 11.34 7.95 -12.56
N LYS A 244 12.14 8.98 -12.28
CA LYS A 244 13.61 8.86 -12.31
C LYS A 244 14.11 7.83 -11.32
N LEU A 245 13.58 7.87 -10.08
CA LEU A 245 13.93 6.92 -9.03
C LEU A 245 13.52 5.50 -9.41
N ALA A 246 12.32 5.32 -9.97
CA ALA A 246 11.83 4.02 -10.42
C ALA A 246 12.69 3.45 -11.57
N GLN A 247 13.12 4.27 -12.53
CA GLN A 247 14.00 3.83 -13.64
C GLN A 247 15.35 3.32 -13.13
N SER A 248 16.00 4.07 -12.23
CA SER A 248 17.28 3.66 -11.62
C SER A 248 17.11 2.37 -10.84
N ASN A 249 16.09 2.31 -9.97
CA ASN A 249 15.82 1.16 -9.13
C ASN A 249 15.44 -0.09 -9.95
N TRP A 250 14.74 0.09 -11.09
CA TRP A 250 14.37 -0.99 -12.00
C TRP A 250 15.58 -1.70 -12.62
N GLN A 251 16.58 -0.95 -13.08
CA GLN A 251 17.80 -1.53 -13.63
C GLN A 251 18.57 -2.31 -12.55
N SER A 252 18.64 -1.75 -11.34
CA SER A 252 19.24 -2.42 -10.18
C SER A 252 18.48 -3.69 -9.80
N PHE A 253 17.13 -3.68 -9.86
CA PHE A 253 16.28 -4.83 -9.58
C PHE A 253 16.50 -5.98 -10.57
N LEU A 254 16.50 -5.70 -11.85
CA LEU A 254 16.76 -6.71 -12.89
C LEU A 254 18.16 -7.34 -12.72
N SER A 255 19.15 -6.50 -12.45
CA SER A 255 20.53 -6.96 -12.20
C SER A 255 20.64 -7.83 -10.95
N GLU A 256 20.03 -7.40 -9.83
CA GLU A 256 20.09 -8.11 -8.55
C GLU A 256 19.52 -9.52 -8.63
N LEU A 257 18.38 -9.67 -9.31
CA LEU A 257 17.71 -10.98 -9.46
C LEU A 257 18.18 -11.77 -10.68
N ASN A 258 19.07 -11.21 -11.49
CA ASN A 258 19.44 -11.76 -12.79
C ASN A 258 18.20 -12.02 -13.66
N TRP A 259 17.30 -11.04 -13.69
CA TRP A 259 16.07 -11.07 -14.46
C TRP A 259 16.16 -10.15 -15.66
N ASN A 260 15.31 -10.39 -16.63
CA ASN A 260 15.02 -9.47 -17.73
C ASN A 260 13.50 -9.34 -17.88
N LYS A 261 13.04 -8.35 -18.62
CA LYS A 261 11.60 -8.10 -18.77
C LYS A 261 10.84 -9.24 -19.45
N GLN A 262 11.50 -10.07 -20.25
CA GLN A 262 10.86 -11.16 -21.01
C GLN A 262 10.45 -12.35 -20.13
N ILE A 263 11.05 -12.49 -18.95
CA ILE A 263 10.71 -13.61 -18.04
C ILE A 263 9.61 -13.23 -17.04
N LEU A 264 9.17 -11.97 -17.06
CA LEU A 264 8.14 -11.49 -16.14
C LEU A 264 6.75 -11.88 -16.64
N ASP A 265 5.97 -12.51 -15.79
CA ASP A 265 4.58 -12.89 -16.08
C ASP A 265 3.59 -11.82 -15.64
N LEU A 266 3.94 -11.06 -14.57
CA LEU A 266 3.11 -9.98 -14.03
C LEU A 266 3.97 -8.90 -13.39
N VAL A 267 3.60 -7.64 -13.61
CA VAL A 267 4.15 -6.48 -12.90
C VAL A 267 3.02 -5.76 -12.18
N LEU A 268 3.20 -5.55 -10.89
CA LEU A 268 2.27 -4.79 -10.05
C LEU A 268 2.95 -3.52 -9.57
N THR A 269 2.34 -2.37 -9.87
CA THR A 269 2.81 -1.06 -9.43
C THR A 269 2.00 -0.57 -8.24
N HIS A 270 2.54 0.36 -7.46
CA HIS A 270 1.76 1.06 -6.44
C HIS A 270 0.55 1.77 -7.06
N GLN A 271 -0.62 1.62 -6.42
CA GLN A 271 -1.94 1.98 -6.95
C GLN A 271 -2.33 3.42 -6.56
N VAL A 272 -1.87 4.41 -7.32
CA VAL A 272 -2.18 5.84 -7.09
C VAL A 272 -3.31 6.34 -7.99
N GLY A 273 -3.30 5.91 -9.25
CA GLY A 273 -4.27 6.32 -10.27
C GLY A 273 -3.71 6.15 -11.69
N VAL A 274 -4.56 6.43 -12.68
CA VAL A 274 -4.30 6.14 -14.11
C VAL A 274 -3.04 6.82 -14.67
N ALA A 275 -2.81 8.08 -14.33
CA ALA A 275 -1.65 8.82 -14.83
C ALA A 275 -0.34 8.26 -14.26
N HIS A 276 -0.32 7.94 -12.96
CA HIS A 276 0.84 7.35 -12.29
C HIS A 276 1.16 5.98 -12.87
N GLU A 277 0.16 5.10 -13.00
CA GLU A 277 0.36 3.76 -13.56
C GLU A 277 0.91 3.82 -14.99
N LYS A 278 0.24 4.60 -15.86
CA LYS A 278 0.64 4.76 -17.26
C LYS A 278 2.10 5.21 -17.36
N LEU A 279 2.46 6.28 -16.67
CA LEU A 279 3.80 6.83 -16.74
C LEU A 279 4.85 5.88 -16.14
N SER A 280 4.50 5.16 -15.07
CA SER A 280 5.39 4.14 -14.49
C SER A 280 5.67 3.02 -15.48
N LEU A 281 4.64 2.45 -16.11
CA LEU A 281 4.81 1.37 -17.07
C LEU A 281 5.54 1.82 -18.33
N GLU A 282 5.24 3.01 -18.87
CA GLU A 282 5.92 3.59 -20.02
C GLU A 282 7.41 3.84 -19.72
N SER A 283 7.72 4.43 -18.57
CA SER A 283 9.09 4.78 -18.17
C SER A 283 9.99 3.57 -17.91
N LEU A 284 9.39 2.44 -17.53
CA LEU A 284 10.08 1.17 -17.31
C LEU A 284 10.03 0.25 -18.54
N GLU A 285 9.42 0.70 -19.65
CA GLU A 285 9.20 -0.08 -20.88
C GLU A 285 8.42 -1.38 -20.63
N LEU A 286 7.36 -1.32 -19.82
CA LEU A 286 6.57 -2.46 -19.35
C LEU A 286 5.14 -2.44 -19.88
N THR A 287 4.83 -1.64 -20.91
CA THR A 287 3.48 -1.48 -21.45
C THR A 287 2.89 -2.78 -22.02
N ASP A 288 3.73 -3.70 -22.47
CA ASP A 288 3.35 -4.98 -23.04
C ASP A 288 3.26 -6.11 -22.00
N ILE A 289 3.64 -5.83 -20.75
CA ILE A 289 3.60 -6.82 -19.67
C ILE A 289 2.24 -6.75 -18.96
N LYS A 290 1.73 -7.92 -18.60
CA LYS A 290 0.48 -8.05 -17.86
C LYS A 290 0.56 -7.30 -16.52
N THR A 291 -0.48 -6.55 -16.18
CA THR A 291 -0.65 -5.89 -14.89
C THR A 291 -2.06 -6.16 -14.34
N TYR A 292 -2.27 -5.86 -13.06
CA TYR A 292 -3.57 -5.89 -12.40
C TYR A 292 -3.80 -4.57 -11.66
N LYS A 293 -5.03 -4.06 -11.66
CA LYS A 293 -5.38 -2.73 -11.14
C LYS A 293 -6.46 -2.83 -10.09
N THR A 294 -6.23 -2.19 -8.96
CA THR A 294 -7.22 -2.06 -7.89
C THR A 294 -7.65 -0.61 -7.64
N TYR A 295 -6.86 0.38 -8.05
CA TYR A 295 -7.21 1.78 -7.85
C TYR A 295 -8.56 2.20 -8.44
N PRO A 296 -9.09 1.62 -9.55
CA PRO A 296 -10.38 2.05 -10.08
C PRO A 296 -11.55 1.87 -9.13
N PHE A 297 -11.47 0.87 -8.23
CA PHE A 297 -12.54 0.50 -7.30
C PHE A 297 -12.14 0.48 -5.82
N LEU A 298 -10.86 0.69 -5.49
CA LEU A 298 -10.37 0.82 -4.11
C LEU A 298 -9.76 2.19 -3.82
N GLY A 299 -9.40 2.96 -4.84
CA GLY A 299 -8.57 4.14 -4.69
C GLY A 299 -7.14 3.80 -4.25
N ASN A 300 -6.42 4.78 -3.74
CA ASN A 300 -5.10 4.60 -3.15
C ASN A 300 -5.27 4.20 -1.67
N THR A 301 -5.03 2.95 -1.35
CA THR A 301 -5.16 2.39 0.00
C THR A 301 -3.83 2.40 0.79
N GLY A 302 -3.00 3.40 0.56
CA GLY A 302 -1.77 3.61 1.32
C GLY A 302 -0.79 2.44 1.24
N SER A 303 -0.28 1.97 2.39
CA SER A 303 0.66 0.86 2.43
C SER A 303 0.02 -0.50 2.11
N SER A 304 -1.30 -0.63 2.19
CA SER A 304 -2.06 -1.82 1.75
C SER A 304 -2.22 -1.92 0.23
N ALA A 305 -1.94 -0.85 -0.55
CA ALA A 305 -2.29 -0.78 -1.96
C ALA A 305 -1.61 -1.86 -2.83
N LEU A 306 -0.30 -2.00 -2.72
CA LEU A 306 0.43 -3.01 -3.50
C LEU A 306 0.17 -4.44 -3.00
N PRO A 307 0.16 -4.71 -1.68
CA PRO A 307 -0.20 -6.03 -1.16
C PRO A 307 -1.61 -6.50 -1.55
N ILE A 308 -2.63 -5.66 -1.41
CA ILE A 308 -3.99 -6.06 -1.76
C ILE A 308 -4.13 -6.33 -3.26
N THR A 309 -3.39 -5.60 -4.09
CA THR A 309 -3.36 -5.83 -5.55
C THR A 309 -2.80 -7.21 -5.88
N LEU A 310 -1.72 -7.64 -5.21
CA LEU A 310 -1.18 -9.00 -5.33
C LEU A 310 -2.20 -10.06 -4.89
N MET A 311 -2.84 -9.86 -3.73
CA MET A 311 -3.83 -10.78 -3.18
C MET A 311 -5.03 -10.95 -4.10
N MET A 312 -5.57 -9.84 -4.62
CA MET A 312 -6.71 -9.87 -5.54
C MET A 312 -6.31 -10.45 -6.91
N ALA A 313 -5.13 -10.14 -7.43
CA ALA A 313 -4.62 -10.76 -8.65
C ALA A 313 -4.56 -12.31 -8.52
N SER A 314 -4.16 -12.79 -7.34
CA SER A 314 -4.19 -14.23 -7.04
C SER A 314 -5.62 -14.77 -6.96
N GLU A 315 -6.49 -14.14 -6.19
CA GLU A 315 -7.87 -14.60 -5.96
C GLU A 315 -8.68 -14.66 -7.26
N PHE A 316 -8.46 -13.69 -8.16
CA PHE A 316 -9.14 -13.64 -9.47
C PHE A 316 -8.42 -14.41 -10.59
N GLY A 317 -7.45 -15.27 -10.26
CA GLY A 317 -6.83 -16.20 -11.20
C GLY A 317 -5.87 -15.56 -12.21
N HIS A 318 -5.33 -14.39 -11.88
CA HIS A 318 -4.31 -13.73 -12.72
C HIS A 318 -2.90 -14.31 -12.51
N LEU A 319 -2.70 -15.12 -11.47
CA LEU A 319 -1.43 -15.75 -11.12
C LEU A 319 -1.48 -17.26 -11.29
N LYS A 320 -0.39 -17.83 -11.75
CA LYS A 320 -0.19 -19.28 -11.92
C LYS A 320 1.07 -19.72 -11.19
N LYS A 321 1.14 -21.00 -10.87
CA LYS A 321 2.35 -21.60 -10.28
C LYS A 321 3.57 -21.34 -11.17
N ASN A 322 4.65 -20.90 -10.56
CA ASN A 322 5.93 -20.52 -11.12
C ASN A 322 5.97 -19.15 -11.84
N ASP A 323 4.87 -18.38 -11.86
CA ASP A 323 4.90 -17.02 -12.40
C ASP A 323 5.94 -16.16 -11.67
N LYS A 324 6.67 -15.36 -12.42
CA LYS A 324 7.63 -14.37 -11.91
C LYS A 324 6.97 -13.00 -11.87
N ILE A 325 6.87 -12.46 -10.67
CA ILE A 325 6.12 -11.24 -10.39
C ILE A 325 7.10 -10.17 -9.89
N ALA A 326 7.03 -8.99 -10.48
CA ALA A 326 7.69 -7.81 -9.95
C ALA A 326 6.69 -6.94 -9.17
N LEU A 327 6.98 -6.68 -7.91
CA LEU A 327 6.25 -5.75 -7.07
C LEU A 327 7.01 -4.43 -7.04
N CYS A 328 6.48 -3.40 -7.71
CA CYS A 328 7.12 -2.10 -7.87
C CYS A 328 6.46 -1.07 -6.95
N GLY A 329 7.02 -0.91 -5.76
CA GLY A 329 6.57 0.05 -4.76
C GLY A 329 7.28 1.39 -4.90
N ILE A 330 6.51 2.46 -4.67
CA ILE A 330 7.03 3.83 -4.52
C ILE A 330 6.22 4.53 -3.42
N GLY A 331 6.88 5.37 -2.66
CA GLY A 331 6.27 6.13 -1.58
C GLY A 331 6.90 7.50 -1.40
N SER A 332 6.17 8.38 -0.70
CA SER A 332 6.69 9.70 -0.33
C SER A 332 8.00 9.56 0.45
N GLY A 333 8.87 10.56 0.27
CA GLY A 333 10.16 10.53 0.93
C GLY A 333 11.34 10.99 0.06
N LEU A 334 11.50 10.64 -1.21
CA LEU A 334 10.93 9.53 -1.98
C LEU A 334 11.70 8.25 -1.74
N SER A 335 10.99 7.14 -1.69
CA SER A 335 11.63 5.82 -1.66
C SER A 335 10.98 4.91 -2.69
N SER A 336 11.76 3.99 -3.27
CA SER A 336 11.31 2.94 -4.15
C SER A 336 11.81 1.60 -3.64
N ILE A 337 10.94 0.60 -3.59
CA ILE A 337 11.28 -0.78 -3.26
C ILE A 337 10.71 -1.68 -4.35
N MET A 338 11.56 -2.49 -4.94
CA MET A 338 11.14 -3.50 -5.91
C MET A 338 11.47 -4.87 -5.39
N LEU A 339 10.47 -5.75 -5.32
CA LEU A 339 10.61 -7.13 -4.86
C LEU A 339 10.21 -8.11 -5.96
N GLY A 340 10.99 -9.18 -6.10
CA GLY A 340 10.70 -10.32 -6.96
C GLY A 340 10.03 -11.44 -6.15
N VAL A 341 8.92 -11.93 -6.68
CA VAL A 341 8.19 -13.07 -6.12
C VAL A 341 8.09 -14.15 -7.19
N GLN A 342 8.34 -15.39 -6.80
CA GLN A 342 8.02 -16.57 -7.60
C GLN A 342 6.77 -17.21 -7.02
N TRP A 343 5.69 -17.24 -7.81
CA TRP A 343 4.37 -17.72 -7.39
C TRP A 343 4.24 -19.22 -7.36
#